data_11446fa1fc89f76300f0ceb92fbf8e28
#
_entry.id   11446fa1fc89f76300f0ceb92fbf8e28
#
_cell.length_a   1.000
_cell.length_b   1.000
_cell.length_c   1.000
_cell.angle_alpha   90.00
_cell.angle_beta   90.00
_cell.angle_gamma   90.00
#
_symmetry.space_group_name_H-M   'P 1'
#
loop_
_entity.id
_entity.type
_entity.pdbx_description
1 polymer ?
#
loop_
_entity_poly.entity_id
_entity_poly.type
_entity_poly.pdbx_seq_one_letter_code
_entity_poly.pdbx_strand_id
1 'polypeptide(L)'
;DALEISYFPTIYRICPNRMIYEVGPVSATALWTSSQQCDKYEADSPADASVLPNINSQVVCMGSPVDLKVRLQNTGTAPITSASVEAKRGTTVLGSVNWSGNLDTYELEEITVASFNPTQASNNITYTILTSDDEATNNSVNGSVTADNTVMPGINVELKLKTDNYPSETTWRL
;
A
#
# COMPACT_ATOMS: atom_id res chain seq x y z
N ASP A 1 -0.95 -7.40 3.46
CA ASP A 1 -1.93 -8.39 3.89
C ASP A 1 -1.54 -9.75 3.37
N ALA A 2 -1.68 -10.78 4.23
CA ALA A 2 -1.50 -12.15 3.82
C ALA A 2 -2.59 -12.52 2.80
N LEU A 3 -2.24 -13.31 1.79
CA LEU A 3 -3.21 -13.87 0.87
C LEU A 3 -4.20 -14.73 1.67
N GLU A 4 -5.49 -14.35 1.66
CA GLU A 4 -6.54 -15.11 2.34
C GLU A 4 -6.82 -16.39 1.55
N ILE A 5 -6.16 -17.49 1.92
CA ILE A 5 -6.33 -18.79 1.26
C ILE A 5 -7.50 -19.50 1.94
N SER A 6 -8.64 -19.56 1.26
CA SER A 6 -9.85 -20.21 1.77
C SER A 6 -10.07 -21.64 1.25
N TYR A 7 -9.33 -22.05 0.23
CA TYR A 7 -9.42 -23.41 -0.36
C TYR A 7 -8.12 -23.81 -1.06
N PHE A 8 -7.95 -25.08 -1.33
CA PHE A 8 -6.79 -25.67 -2.03
C PHE A 8 -7.23 -26.49 -3.25
N PRO A 9 -6.50 -26.42 -4.39
CA PRO A 9 -5.37 -25.51 -4.64
C PRO A 9 -5.83 -24.08 -4.94
N THR A 10 -5.17 -23.09 -4.35
CA THR A 10 -5.35 -21.69 -4.71
C THR A 10 -4.18 -21.25 -5.59
N ILE A 11 -4.47 -20.69 -6.75
CA ILE A 11 -3.47 -20.27 -7.73
C ILE A 11 -3.57 -18.76 -7.92
N TYR A 12 -2.45 -18.09 -7.76
CA TYR A 12 -2.31 -16.66 -8.00
C TYR A 12 -1.43 -16.40 -9.21
N ARG A 13 -1.82 -15.44 -10.03
CA ARG A 13 -1.03 -14.88 -11.08
C ARG A 13 -0.42 -13.57 -10.59
N ILE A 14 0.88 -13.43 -10.73
CA ILE A 14 1.61 -12.18 -10.46
C ILE A 14 2.04 -11.61 -11.80
N CYS A 15 1.52 -10.45 -12.15
CA CYS A 15 1.87 -9.74 -13.38
C CYS A 15 3.14 -8.89 -13.20
N PRO A 16 3.82 -8.46 -14.30
CA PRO A 16 5.03 -7.63 -14.22
C PRO A 16 4.82 -6.32 -13.45
N ASN A 17 3.63 -5.73 -13.52
CA ASN A 17 3.22 -4.56 -12.72
C ASN A 17 3.00 -4.88 -11.23
N ARG A 18 3.39 -6.08 -10.76
CA ARG A 18 3.24 -6.59 -9.39
C ARG A 18 1.79 -6.74 -8.89
N MET A 19 0.81 -6.57 -9.75
CA MET A 19 -0.57 -6.89 -9.41
C MET A 19 -0.76 -8.40 -9.27
N ILE A 20 -1.48 -8.80 -8.21
CA ILE A 20 -1.76 -10.20 -7.89
C ILE A 20 -3.23 -10.46 -8.16
N TYR A 21 -3.50 -11.49 -8.94
CA TYR A 21 -4.86 -11.94 -9.26
C TYR A 21 -5.04 -13.38 -8.82
N GLU A 22 -6.12 -13.67 -8.09
CA GLU A 22 -6.53 -15.04 -7.85
C GLU A 22 -7.14 -15.61 -9.13
N VAL A 23 -6.61 -16.73 -9.59
CA VAL A 23 -7.04 -17.37 -10.87
C VAL A 23 -7.90 -18.59 -10.62
N GLY A 24 -7.88 -19.11 -9.40
CA GLY A 24 -8.60 -20.32 -9.02
C GLY A 24 -7.99 -21.62 -9.59
N PRO A 25 -8.62 -22.75 -9.35
CA PRO A 25 -8.18 -24.06 -9.82
C PRO A 25 -8.52 -24.24 -11.30
N VAL A 26 -7.62 -23.85 -12.18
CA VAL A 26 -7.78 -23.97 -13.64
C VAL A 26 -6.73 -24.86 -14.25
N SER A 27 -6.95 -25.36 -15.46
CA SER A 27 -5.98 -26.19 -16.18
C SER A 27 -4.72 -25.43 -16.54
N ALA A 28 -3.60 -26.13 -16.76
CA ALA A 28 -2.35 -25.53 -17.19
C ALA A 28 -2.50 -24.70 -18.47
N THR A 29 -3.33 -25.14 -19.42
CA THR A 29 -3.64 -24.39 -20.64
C THR A 29 -4.38 -23.09 -20.34
N ALA A 30 -5.35 -23.12 -19.43
CA ALA A 30 -6.07 -21.92 -19.01
C ALA A 30 -5.16 -20.95 -18.25
N LEU A 31 -4.25 -21.45 -17.41
CA LEU A 31 -3.23 -20.65 -16.75
C LEU A 31 -2.34 -19.94 -17.78
N TRP A 32 -1.85 -20.68 -18.77
CA TRP A 32 -1.02 -20.11 -19.84
C TRP A 32 -1.76 -19.02 -20.62
N THR A 33 -3.00 -19.30 -21.03
CA THR A 33 -3.83 -18.35 -21.76
C THR A 33 -4.12 -17.11 -20.90
N SER A 34 -4.38 -17.29 -19.60
CA SER A 34 -4.63 -16.16 -18.69
C SER A 34 -3.39 -15.34 -18.43
N SER A 35 -2.17 -15.91 -18.49
CA SER A 35 -0.92 -15.18 -18.34
C SER A 35 -0.70 -14.13 -19.44
N GLN A 36 -1.29 -14.36 -20.62
CA GLN A 36 -1.28 -13.39 -21.73
C GLN A 36 -2.17 -12.16 -21.46
N GLN A 37 -2.99 -12.20 -20.42
CA GLN A 37 -3.87 -11.09 -20.01
C GLN A 37 -3.22 -10.16 -18.97
N CYS A 38 -2.00 -10.43 -18.54
CA CYS A 38 -1.23 -9.41 -17.88
C CYS A 38 -0.98 -8.30 -18.89
N ASP A 39 -1.39 -7.07 -18.55
CA ASP A 39 -0.94 -5.92 -19.30
C ASP A 39 0.58 -5.99 -19.34
N LYS A 40 1.12 -5.94 -20.53
CA LYS A 40 2.56 -5.80 -20.72
C LYS A 40 2.89 -4.39 -20.25
N TYR A 41 3.12 -4.27 -18.95
CA TYR A 41 3.66 -3.04 -18.42
C TYR A 41 5.14 -3.03 -18.79
N GLU A 42 5.42 -2.52 -19.96
CA GLU A 42 6.79 -2.18 -20.36
C GLU A 42 6.95 -0.69 -20.02
N ALA A 43 7.90 -0.41 -19.15
CA ALA A 43 8.33 0.97 -18.97
C ALA A 43 8.82 1.48 -20.31
N ASP A 44 8.16 2.49 -20.85
CA ASP A 44 8.44 3.06 -22.17
C ASP A 44 8.99 4.50 -22.08
N SER A 45 8.85 5.10 -20.92
CA SER A 45 9.33 6.45 -20.61
C SER A 45 10.58 6.40 -19.75
N PRO A 46 11.60 7.24 -19.98
CA PRO A 46 12.82 7.21 -19.19
C PRO A 46 12.60 7.64 -17.73
N ALA A 47 11.81 8.67 -17.47
CA ALA A 47 11.59 9.21 -16.13
C ALA A 47 10.11 9.13 -15.78
N ASP A 48 9.72 8.12 -15.03
CA ASP A 48 8.34 7.92 -14.62
C ASP A 48 8.29 7.36 -13.18
N ALA A 49 7.75 8.14 -12.27
CA ALA A 49 7.53 7.79 -10.88
C ALA A 49 6.04 7.61 -10.63
N SER A 50 5.65 6.58 -9.93
CA SER A 50 4.27 6.37 -9.54
C SER A 50 4.10 6.27 -8.03
N VAL A 51 2.93 6.65 -7.53
CA VAL A 51 2.54 6.42 -6.14
C VAL A 51 1.45 5.38 -6.06
N LEU A 52 1.66 4.39 -5.19
CA LEU A 52 0.72 3.33 -4.92
C LEU A 52 0.15 3.47 -3.51
N PRO A 53 -1.13 3.16 -3.28
CA PRO A 53 -1.72 3.26 -1.96
C PRO A 53 -1.01 2.34 -0.97
N ASN A 54 -0.97 2.74 0.30
CA ASN A 54 -0.63 1.80 1.35
C ASN A 54 -1.74 0.72 1.40
N ILE A 55 -1.32 -0.54 1.47
CA ILE A 55 -2.24 -1.69 1.52
C ILE A 55 -2.95 -1.81 2.88
N ASN A 56 -2.44 -1.16 3.92
CA ASN A 56 -3.01 -1.23 5.26
C ASN A 56 -3.96 -0.06 5.50
N SER A 57 -5.23 -0.39 5.68
CA SER A 57 -6.21 0.56 6.21
C SER A 57 -5.79 0.96 7.63
N GLN A 58 -5.59 2.25 7.86
CA GLN A 58 -5.18 2.75 9.18
C GLN A 58 -6.41 3.11 10.00
N VAL A 59 -6.57 2.43 11.14
CA VAL A 59 -7.54 2.79 12.17
C VAL A 59 -6.76 3.27 13.39
N VAL A 60 -7.00 4.50 13.80
CA VAL A 60 -6.25 5.15 14.90
C VAL A 60 -7.21 5.81 15.89
N CYS A 61 -6.73 6.13 17.09
CA CYS A 61 -7.49 6.94 18.01
C CYS A 61 -7.54 8.41 17.52
N MET A 62 -8.71 9.03 17.63
CA MET A 62 -8.86 10.43 17.27
C MET A 62 -7.91 11.33 18.07
N GLY A 63 -7.22 12.24 17.37
CA GLY A 63 -6.22 13.11 17.96
C GLY A 63 -4.84 12.50 18.19
N SER A 64 -4.66 11.19 18.01
CA SER A 64 -3.35 10.55 18.05
C SER A 64 -2.58 10.77 16.76
N PRO A 65 -1.25 10.96 16.81
CA PRO A 65 -0.46 11.13 15.59
C PRO A 65 -0.48 9.83 14.77
N VAL A 66 -0.61 9.97 13.46
CA VAL A 66 -0.55 8.88 12.50
C VAL A 66 0.37 9.25 11.34
N ASP A 67 1.26 8.34 10.98
CA ASP A 67 2.15 8.51 9.84
C ASP A 67 1.42 8.17 8.54
N LEU A 68 1.44 9.13 7.62
CA LEU A 68 0.90 8.99 6.28
C LEU A 68 1.96 8.37 5.38
N LYS A 69 1.75 7.12 5.03
CA LYS A 69 2.68 6.33 4.23
C LYS A 69 2.12 6.01 2.87
N VAL A 70 2.98 5.99 1.88
CA VAL A 70 2.67 5.62 0.50
C VAL A 70 3.85 4.82 -0.07
N ARG A 71 3.62 4.04 -1.10
CA ARG A 71 4.68 3.36 -1.81
C ARG A 71 5.03 4.15 -3.07
N LEU A 72 6.28 4.62 -3.11
CA LEU A 72 6.88 5.23 -4.30
C LEU A 72 7.45 4.11 -5.16
N GLN A 73 7.13 4.08 -6.44
CA GLN A 73 7.62 3.09 -7.41
C GLN A 73 8.26 3.79 -8.60
N ASN A 74 9.35 3.22 -9.10
CA ASN A 74 9.88 3.58 -10.41
C ASN A 74 9.14 2.79 -11.49
N THR A 75 8.46 3.49 -12.36
CA THR A 75 7.75 2.95 -13.52
C THR A 75 8.43 3.33 -14.84
N GLY A 76 9.54 4.05 -14.75
CA GLY A 76 10.40 4.42 -15.88
C GLY A 76 11.51 3.42 -16.18
N THR A 77 12.21 3.65 -17.29
CA THR A 77 13.35 2.82 -17.73
C THR A 77 14.70 3.26 -17.14
N ALA A 78 14.79 4.48 -16.60
CA ALA A 78 15.96 4.99 -15.90
C ALA A 78 15.75 4.96 -14.39
N PRO A 79 16.79 4.78 -13.58
CA PRO A 79 16.69 4.82 -12.11
C PRO A 79 16.18 6.16 -11.62
N ILE A 80 15.26 6.14 -10.65
CA ILE A 80 14.83 7.33 -9.92
C ILE A 80 15.72 7.51 -8.70
N THR A 81 16.32 8.70 -8.57
CA THR A 81 17.22 9.04 -7.46
C THR A 81 16.63 10.06 -6.49
N SER A 82 15.55 10.74 -6.88
CA SER A 82 14.84 11.68 -6.02
C SER A 82 13.38 11.83 -6.47
N ALA A 83 12.50 12.07 -5.51
CA ALA A 83 11.11 12.43 -5.77
C ALA A 83 10.57 13.30 -4.63
N SER A 84 9.69 14.24 -4.94
CA SER A 84 8.96 15.02 -3.95
C SER A 84 7.50 14.56 -3.93
N VAL A 85 7.01 14.18 -2.76
CA VAL A 85 5.63 13.68 -2.59
C VAL A 85 4.93 14.51 -1.52
N GLU A 86 3.71 14.95 -1.82
CA GLU A 86 2.85 15.73 -0.94
C GLU A 86 1.62 14.91 -0.52
N ALA A 87 1.17 15.10 0.72
CA ALA A 87 -0.08 14.56 1.24
C ALA A 87 -1.05 15.69 1.54
N LYS A 88 -2.28 15.60 1.01
CA LYS A 88 -3.38 16.55 1.23
C LYS A 88 -4.63 15.87 1.75
N ARG A 89 -5.38 16.62 2.59
CA ARG A 89 -6.77 16.33 2.93
C ARG A 89 -7.65 17.43 2.35
N GLY A 90 -8.34 17.10 1.27
CA GLY A 90 -9.03 18.12 0.46
C GLY A 90 -8.03 19.16 -0.06
N THR A 91 -8.21 20.43 0.32
CA THR A 91 -7.29 21.52 -0.05
C THR A 91 -6.18 21.76 0.96
N THR A 92 -6.21 21.10 2.13
CA THR A 92 -5.24 21.29 3.19
C THR A 92 -4.04 20.41 3.00
N VAL A 93 -2.85 21.00 2.86
CA VAL A 93 -1.56 20.29 2.86
C VAL A 93 -1.28 19.80 4.27
N LEU A 94 -1.05 18.49 4.43
CA LEU A 94 -0.68 17.85 5.69
C LEU A 94 0.84 17.76 5.85
N GLY A 95 1.55 17.68 4.74
CA GLY A 95 2.99 17.69 4.68
C GLY A 95 3.52 17.18 3.35
N SER A 96 4.82 17.20 3.20
CA SER A 96 5.54 16.69 2.03
C SER A 96 6.89 16.14 2.43
N VAL A 97 7.41 15.24 1.61
CA VAL A 97 8.73 14.64 1.76
C VAL A 97 9.51 14.78 0.45
N ASN A 98 10.78 15.13 0.55
CA ASN A 98 11.74 15.00 -0.53
C ASN A 98 12.52 13.71 -0.30
N TRP A 99 12.14 12.68 -1.03
CA TRP A 99 12.81 11.39 -1.01
C TRP A 99 14.08 11.43 -1.85
N SER A 100 15.10 10.73 -1.40
CA SER A 100 16.35 10.52 -2.14
C SER A 100 16.83 9.08 -1.91
N GLY A 101 17.22 8.39 -2.98
CA GLY A 101 17.63 7.01 -2.95
C GLY A 101 18.05 6.52 -4.33
N ASN A 102 17.82 5.25 -4.61
CA ASN A 102 17.94 4.67 -5.93
C ASN A 102 16.85 3.61 -6.07
N LEU A 103 15.95 3.81 -7.01
CA LEU A 103 14.96 2.81 -7.40
C LEU A 103 15.17 2.45 -8.86
N ASP A 104 15.59 1.23 -9.11
CA ASP A 104 15.64 0.69 -10.45
C ASP A 104 14.24 0.42 -11.00
N THR A 105 14.11 0.17 -12.29
CA THR A 105 12.81 -0.07 -12.95
C THR A 105 11.99 -1.10 -12.17
N TYR A 106 10.74 -0.74 -11.83
CA TYR A 106 9.77 -1.48 -11.03
C TYR A 106 10.12 -1.68 -9.54
N GLU A 107 11.24 -1.17 -9.08
CA GLU A 107 11.50 -1.13 -7.65
C GLU A 107 10.57 -0.14 -6.94
N LEU A 108 10.27 -0.44 -5.69
CA LEU A 108 9.41 0.39 -4.87
C LEU A 108 9.92 0.46 -3.43
N GLU A 109 9.62 1.58 -2.78
CA GLU A 109 9.90 1.82 -1.36
C GLU A 109 8.68 2.42 -0.67
N GLU A 110 8.41 1.99 0.56
CA GLU A 110 7.43 2.64 1.41
C GLU A 110 8.06 3.88 2.05
N ILE A 111 7.47 5.04 1.81
CA ILE A 111 7.93 6.31 2.35
C ILE A 111 6.88 6.94 3.26
N THR A 112 7.32 7.61 4.33
CA THR A 112 6.47 8.43 5.18
C THR A 112 6.45 9.85 4.64
N VAL A 113 5.28 10.32 4.20
CA VAL A 113 5.11 11.65 3.59
C VAL A 113 4.89 12.72 4.63
N ALA A 114 4.09 12.41 5.64
CA ALA A 114 3.73 13.34 6.72
C ALA A 114 3.27 12.57 7.96
N SER A 115 3.14 13.28 9.07
CA SER A 115 2.39 12.80 10.24
C SER A 115 1.34 13.84 10.59
N PHE A 116 0.11 13.41 10.93
CA PHE A 116 -0.95 14.32 11.32
C PHE A 116 -1.83 13.72 12.42
N ASN A 117 -2.58 14.58 13.11
CA ASN A 117 -3.53 14.18 14.14
C ASN A 117 -4.93 14.27 13.56
N PRO A 118 -5.63 13.15 13.28
CA PRO A 118 -6.97 13.17 12.71
C PRO A 118 -7.97 13.72 13.73
N THR A 119 -8.75 14.71 13.30
CA THR A 119 -9.82 15.34 14.08
C THR A 119 -11.22 14.97 13.58
N GLN A 120 -11.30 14.12 12.57
CA GLN A 120 -12.53 13.62 11.96
C GLN A 120 -12.49 12.09 11.88
N ALA A 121 -13.65 11.46 11.96
CA ALA A 121 -13.75 9.99 11.91
C ALA A 121 -13.25 9.40 10.58
N SER A 122 -13.44 10.09 9.48
CA SER A 122 -12.95 9.68 8.17
C SER A 122 -12.11 10.78 7.55
N ASN A 123 -10.91 10.43 7.10
CA ASN A 123 -9.96 11.36 6.48
C ASN A 123 -9.50 10.76 5.16
N ASN A 124 -9.98 11.33 4.06
CA ASN A 124 -9.49 10.98 2.72
C ASN A 124 -8.23 11.78 2.44
N ILE A 125 -7.16 11.08 2.12
CA ILE A 125 -5.85 11.66 1.87
C ILE A 125 -5.49 11.44 0.39
N THR A 126 -5.10 12.49 -0.29
CA THR A 126 -4.53 12.42 -1.64
C THR A 126 -3.03 12.58 -1.54
N TYR A 127 -2.29 11.64 -2.08
CA TYR A 127 -0.85 11.71 -2.23
C TYR A 127 -0.53 12.07 -3.68
N THR A 128 0.40 12.98 -3.88
CA THR A 128 0.76 13.46 -5.23
C THR A 128 2.27 13.63 -5.34
N ILE A 129 2.85 13.09 -6.41
CA ILE A 129 4.23 13.40 -6.81
C ILE A 129 4.26 14.81 -7.38
N LEU A 130 5.17 15.63 -6.86
CA LEU A 130 5.37 17.01 -7.30
C LEU A 130 6.53 17.14 -8.29
N THR A 131 7.40 16.14 -8.33
CA THR A 131 8.49 16.09 -9.31
C THR A 131 7.88 15.85 -10.69
N SER A 132 8.25 16.67 -11.66
CA SER A 132 7.81 16.47 -13.05
C SER A 132 8.46 15.21 -13.62
N ASP A 133 7.67 14.38 -14.28
CA ASP A 133 8.09 13.19 -14.99
C ASP A 133 7.34 13.04 -16.32
N ASP A 134 7.49 11.91 -16.99
CA ASP A 134 6.99 11.71 -18.35
C ASP A 134 5.52 11.27 -18.37
N GLU A 135 4.98 10.71 -17.24
CA GLU A 135 3.61 10.20 -17.17
C GLU A 135 2.87 10.72 -15.92
N ALA A 136 2.08 11.76 -16.10
CA ALA A 136 1.39 12.42 -14.97
C ALA A 136 0.15 11.67 -14.45
N THR A 137 -0.36 10.66 -15.15
CA THR A 137 -1.63 9.99 -14.79
C THR A 137 -1.49 9.07 -13.59
N ASN A 138 -0.27 8.58 -13.29
CA ASN A 138 0.06 7.71 -12.16
C ASN A 138 0.64 8.46 -10.94
N ASN A 139 0.78 9.79 -11.06
CA ASN A 139 1.40 10.65 -10.06
C ASN A 139 0.52 10.93 -8.84
N SER A 140 -0.69 10.40 -8.79
CA SER A 140 -1.59 10.68 -7.66
C SER A 140 -2.38 9.43 -7.26
N VAL A 141 -2.53 9.25 -5.93
CA VAL A 141 -3.32 8.17 -5.36
C VAL A 141 -4.10 8.64 -4.14
N ASN A 142 -5.27 8.04 -3.91
CA ASN A 142 -6.06 8.29 -2.73
C ASN A 142 -5.87 7.17 -1.70
N GLY A 143 -5.75 7.57 -0.44
CA GLY A 143 -5.79 6.72 0.74
C GLY A 143 -6.81 7.21 1.75
N SER A 144 -7.00 6.46 2.82
CA SER A 144 -7.91 6.86 3.90
C SER A 144 -7.35 6.50 5.27
N VAL A 145 -7.63 7.35 6.24
CA VAL A 145 -7.37 7.11 7.66
C VAL A 145 -8.70 7.21 8.39
N THR A 146 -9.06 6.16 9.11
CA THR A 146 -10.23 6.15 10.00
C THR A 146 -9.78 6.46 11.42
N ALA A 147 -10.39 7.45 12.05
CA ALA A 147 -10.13 7.78 13.45
C ALA A 147 -11.36 7.47 14.30
N ASP A 148 -11.16 6.66 15.33
CA ASP A 148 -12.20 6.31 16.27
C ASP A 148 -12.15 7.25 17.49
N ASN A 149 -13.30 7.79 17.84
CA ASN A 149 -13.47 8.63 19.03
C ASN A 149 -13.91 7.81 20.25
N THR A 150 -14.03 6.51 20.12
CA THR A 150 -14.39 5.64 21.22
C THR A 150 -13.23 5.61 22.22
N VAL A 151 -13.22 6.55 23.14
CA VAL A 151 -12.39 6.47 24.34
C VAL A 151 -12.92 5.28 25.12
N MET A 152 -12.20 4.18 25.11
CA MET A 152 -12.46 3.06 26.00
C MET A 152 -11.84 3.38 27.36
N PRO A 153 -12.58 3.90 28.35
CA PRO A 153 -12.00 4.21 29.64
C PRO A 153 -11.66 2.91 30.35
N GLY A 154 -10.37 2.70 30.59
CA GLY A 154 -9.88 1.73 31.58
C GLY A 154 -10.32 0.28 31.37
N ILE A 155 -10.38 -0.20 30.13
CA ILE A 155 -10.76 -1.59 29.85
C ILE A 155 -9.55 -2.49 30.06
N ASN A 156 -9.72 -3.45 30.96
CA ASN A 156 -8.85 -4.61 30.98
C ASN A 156 -9.15 -5.43 29.72
N VAL A 157 -8.19 -5.48 28.81
CA VAL A 157 -8.29 -6.35 27.63
C VAL A 157 -7.94 -7.78 28.07
N GLU A 158 -8.94 -8.66 28.09
CA GLU A 158 -8.73 -10.08 28.33
C GLU A 158 -8.62 -10.80 26.98
N LEU A 159 -7.45 -11.28 26.65
CA LEU A 159 -7.25 -12.16 25.49
C LEU A 159 -7.48 -13.62 25.90
N LYS A 160 -8.58 -14.22 25.44
CA LYS A 160 -8.85 -15.66 25.60
C LYS A 160 -8.40 -16.40 24.34
N LEU A 161 -7.25 -17.04 24.43
CA LEU A 161 -6.71 -17.85 23.35
C LEU A 161 -7.01 -19.33 23.61
N LYS A 162 -7.78 -19.96 22.72
CA LYS A 162 -7.96 -21.41 22.72
C LYS A 162 -7.08 -22.00 21.62
N THR A 163 -6.01 -22.63 22.02
CA THR A 163 -5.12 -23.36 21.11
C THR A 163 -5.67 -24.77 20.85
N ASP A 164 -5.18 -25.40 19.83
CA ASP A 164 -5.32 -26.84 19.59
C ASP A 164 -4.35 -27.65 20.48
N ASN A 165 -4.06 -28.89 20.11
CA ASN A 165 -3.16 -29.77 20.87
C ASN A 165 -1.67 -29.38 20.78
N TYR A 166 -1.34 -28.33 20.03
CA TYR A 166 0.02 -27.88 19.78
C TYR A 166 0.22 -26.40 20.19
N PRO A 167 0.00 -26.05 21.46
CA PRO A 167 0.03 -24.66 21.92
C PRO A 167 1.39 -23.96 21.73
N SER A 168 2.47 -24.72 21.61
CA SER A 168 3.83 -24.20 21.38
C SER A 168 4.04 -23.57 19.99
N GLU A 169 3.14 -23.84 19.04
CA GLU A 169 3.18 -23.26 17.69
C GLU A 169 2.51 -21.88 17.64
N THR A 170 1.77 -21.53 18.70
CA THR A 170 1.06 -20.25 18.78
C THR A 170 1.91 -19.19 19.46
N THR A 171 2.24 -18.15 18.73
CA THR A 171 2.92 -16.96 19.26
C THR A 171 2.08 -15.72 19.04
N TRP A 172 2.12 -14.81 20.01
CA TRP A 172 1.42 -13.54 19.91
C TRP A 172 2.29 -12.40 20.48
N ARG A 173 2.01 -11.19 20.05
CA ARG A 173 2.70 -9.99 20.49
C ARG A 173 1.69 -8.86 20.66
N LEU A 174 1.79 -8.12 21.78
CA LEU A 174 1.11 -6.85 22.00
C LEU A 174 1.99 -5.69 21.56
#